data_31801d843f2203c5fbc036b6a406017b
#
_entry.id   31801d843f2203c5fbc036b6a406017b
#
_cell.length_a   1.000
_cell.length_b   1.000
_cell.length_c   1.000
_cell.angle_alpha   90.00
_cell.angle_beta   90.00
_cell.angle_gamma   90.00
#
_symmetry.space_group_name_H-M   'P 1'
#
loop_
_entity.id
_entity.type
_entity.pdbx_description
1 polymer ?
#
loop_
_entity_poly.entity_id
_entity_poly.type
_entity_poly.pdbx_seq_one_letter_code
_entity_poly.pdbx_strand_id
1 'polypeptide(L)'
;MWKDQGVLLLSHVGFSLMEDLVRTVAARGLKTHVLSSLPEPRHQQGRPAALAALADDVRVTAGHVLTPRDVEDYLDHLEATGTSVLCCLTVWEGYRHLMALANARLGVPDLDEKQVLGLRDKLALRNGLADAGLTRAGACALTPETLAERRRGGGRYFVKPVSGIASFGTFPLTPDTTWDDLERIAAEIRSDPVYAGAFAATPGLLDPEPAAEVDHAVGPGADLGVNFLVEDYVPGREFSFEVIVVDGAPHVVGVHEKCEMTEAAGTVLENACVSPPVSLSQEEVAAGIGWVANLLGVLALDWGCFHVEARYAPSGWDLIEVNPRVGGSMISPSVAALTGGPGLLDFWLDSMLTSRRPAAFLRALKELSFAVDGTAPSRIATFFRVFFAEPGTIRAVERADDLPLEPFRSHVLLEPGDVVEQTSREVFLGQVLWRMDLADRDAILPELLRASERAIRIEYEVRGG
;
A
#
# COMPACT_ATOMS: atom_id res chain seq x y z
N MET A 1 -14.78 28.59 4.04
CA MET A 1 -13.80 28.83 5.11
C MET A 1 -12.35 28.68 4.62
N TRP A 2 -12.08 27.97 3.54
CA TRP A 2 -10.75 27.69 2.98
C TRP A 2 -10.45 28.44 1.67
N LYS A 3 -11.12 29.56 1.41
CA LYS A 3 -11.01 30.32 0.15
C LYS A 3 -9.55 30.69 -0.10
N ASP A 4 -9.04 30.25 -1.25
CA ASP A 4 -7.64 30.43 -1.70
C ASP A 4 -6.56 29.62 -0.96
N GLN A 5 -6.96 28.60 -0.17
CA GLN A 5 -6.04 27.63 0.43
C GLN A 5 -6.04 26.33 -0.36
N GLY A 6 -4.89 25.66 -0.41
CA GLY A 6 -4.71 24.44 -1.20
C GLY A 6 -3.99 23.34 -0.47
N VAL A 7 -3.89 22.19 -1.13
CA VAL A 7 -3.16 21.00 -0.72
C VAL A 7 -2.18 20.64 -1.82
N LEU A 8 -0.94 20.37 -1.45
CA LEU A 8 0.07 19.81 -2.36
C LEU A 8 -0.12 18.30 -2.47
N LEU A 9 -0.21 17.80 -3.68
CA LEU A 9 -0.32 16.37 -3.97
C LEU A 9 0.91 15.92 -4.75
N LEU A 10 1.65 14.93 -4.22
CA LEU A 10 2.78 14.32 -4.92
C LEU A 10 2.29 13.09 -5.68
N SER A 11 2.43 13.13 -7.00
CA SER A 11 1.95 12.09 -7.92
C SER A 11 3.12 11.36 -8.58
N HIS A 12 3.03 10.03 -8.58
CA HIS A 12 3.84 9.19 -9.43
C HIS A 12 3.00 8.60 -10.56
N VAL A 13 3.66 8.35 -11.67
CA VAL A 13 3.03 7.82 -12.88
C VAL A 13 2.25 6.55 -12.60
N GLY A 14 1.04 6.48 -13.10
CA GLY A 14 0.27 5.25 -13.15
C GLY A 14 -0.52 4.87 -11.89
N PHE A 15 -0.63 5.73 -10.86
CA PHE A 15 -1.30 5.36 -9.61
C PHE A 15 -2.77 5.74 -9.55
N SER A 16 -3.63 4.76 -9.23
CA SER A 16 -5.08 4.80 -9.40
C SER A 16 -5.85 5.66 -8.41
N LEU A 17 -5.31 5.94 -7.22
CA LEU A 17 -6.04 6.69 -6.18
C LEU A 17 -5.83 8.20 -6.22
N MET A 18 -5.01 8.71 -7.15
CA MET A 18 -4.70 10.14 -7.22
C MET A 18 -5.91 10.98 -7.60
N GLU A 19 -6.73 10.53 -8.54
CA GLU A 19 -7.96 11.23 -8.95
C GLU A 19 -8.98 11.24 -7.81
N ASP A 20 -9.07 10.15 -7.02
CA ASP A 20 -9.93 10.11 -5.84
C ASP A 20 -9.43 11.08 -4.77
N LEU A 21 -8.10 11.20 -4.58
CA LEU A 21 -7.50 12.17 -3.67
C LEU A 21 -7.77 13.62 -4.11
N VAL A 22 -7.61 13.94 -5.41
CA VAL A 22 -7.97 15.25 -5.98
C VAL A 22 -9.43 15.59 -5.68
N ARG A 23 -10.36 14.65 -5.94
CA ARG A 23 -11.79 14.86 -5.64
C ARG A 23 -12.06 15.04 -4.15
N THR A 24 -11.34 14.29 -3.30
CA THR A 24 -11.45 14.40 -1.84
C THR A 24 -11.04 15.79 -1.34
N VAL A 25 -9.96 16.35 -1.88
CA VAL A 25 -9.52 17.73 -1.58
C VAL A 25 -10.53 18.76 -2.10
N ALA A 26 -10.97 18.63 -3.36
CA ALA A 26 -11.93 19.54 -3.97
C ALA A 26 -13.28 19.54 -3.26
N ALA A 27 -13.74 18.38 -2.75
CA ALA A 27 -14.99 18.28 -1.98
C ALA A 27 -14.98 19.11 -0.68
N ARG A 28 -13.80 19.49 -0.19
CA ARG A 28 -13.63 20.37 0.97
C ARG A 28 -13.51 21.86 0.60
N GLY A 29 -13.63 22.18 -0.68
CA GLY A 29 -13.46 23.54 -1.20
C GLY A 29 -12.00 24.02 -1.14
N LEU A 30 -11.04 23.09 -1.10
CA LEU A 30 -9.62 23.36 -1.16
C LEU A 30 -9.12 23.27 -2.59
N LYS A 31 -8.10 24.07 -2.94
CA LYS A 31 -7.39 23.97 -4.21
C LYS A 31 -6.44 22.77 -4.20
N THR A 32 -6.24 22.20 -5.37
CA THR A 32 -5.35 21.06 -5.59
C THR A 32 -4.17 21.48 -6.45
N HIS A 33 -2.96 21.35 -5.87
CA HIS A 33 -1.70 21.60 -6.55
C HIS A 33 -0.95 20.28 -6.68
N VAL A 34 -0.83 19.76 -7.90
CA VAL A 34 -0.21 18.45 -8.15
C VAL A 34 1.19 18.63 -8.70
N LEU A 35 2.18 18.07 -8.01
CA LEU A 35 3.53 17.86 -8.51
C LEU A 35 3.69 16.41 -8.93
N SER A 36 3.89 16.16 -10.22
CA SER A 36 4.00 14.80 -10.78
C SER A 36 5.38 14.57 -11.40
N SER A 37 5.91 13.35 -11.25
CA SER A 37 7.02 12.89 -12.08
C SER A 37 6.59 12.73 -13.54
N LEU A 38 7.57 12.78 -14.47
CA LEU A 38 7.33 12.57 -15.89
C LEU A 38 6.91 11.12 -16.16
N PRO A 39 5.77 10.88 -16.84
CA PRO A 39 5.36 9.54 -17.24
C PRO A 39 6.37 8.88 -18.19
N GLU A 40 6.66 7.62 -17.95
CA GLU A 40 7.35 6.78 -18.93
C GLU A 40 6.45 6.55 -20.15
N PRO A 41 7.03 6.45 -21.38
CA PRO A 41 6.24 6.26 -22.61
C PRO A 41 5.33 5.03 -22.60
N ARG A 42 5.68 4.02 -21.82
CA ARG A 42 4.91 2.76 -21.69
C ARG A 42 3.77 2.86 -20.68
N HIS A 43 3.78 3.87 -19.80
CA HIS A 43 2.87 3.98 -18.67
C HIS A 43 2.06 5.29 -18.77
N GLN A 44 0.85 5.19 -19.29
CA GLN A 44 -0.22 6.17 -19.11
C GLN A 44 0.15 7.64 -19.43
N GLN A 45 0.65 7.92 -20.61
CA GLN A 45 0.94 9.29 -21.07
C GLN A 45 -0.27 10.26 -20.94
N GLY A 46 -1.49 9.73 -20.99
CA GLY A 46 -2.72 10.51 -20.81
C GLY A 46 -2.99 10.97 -19.37
N ARG A 47 -2.28 10.41 -18.37
CA ARG A 47 -2.59 10.66 -16.97
C ARG A 47 -2.34 12.10 -16.50
N PRO A 48 -1.25 12.80 -16.89
CA PRO A 48 -1.09 14.21 -16.55
C PRO A 48 -2.25 15.06 -17.09
N ALA A 49 -2.75 14.75 -18.28
CA ALA A 49 -3.90 15.46 -18.84
C ALA A 49 -5.20 15.16 -18.07
N ALA A 50 -5.40 13.92 -17.64
CA ALA A 50 -6.54 13.55 -16.79
C ALA A 50 -6.49 14.24 -15.42
N LEU A 51 -5.32 14.34 -14.81
CA LEU A 51 -5.13 15.09 -13.56
C LEU A 51 -5.34 16.59 -13.78
N ALA A 52 -4.82 17.16 -14.86
CA ALA A 52 -5.01 18.56 -15.21
C ALA A 52 -6.48 18.95 -15.48
N ALA A 53 -7.31 18.00 -15.87
CA ALA A 53 -8.75 18.21 -16.01
C ALA A 53 -9.51 18.25 -14.66
N LEU A 54 -8.89 17.77 -13.58
CA LEU A 54 -9.50 17.65 -12.25
C LEU A 54 -8.89 18.61 -11.22
N ALA A 55 -7.57 18.84 -11.29
CA ALA A 55 -6.83 19.65 -10.33
C ALA A 55 -6.77 21.12 -10.78
N ASP A 56 -6.57 22.04 -9.81
CA ASP A 56 -6.45 23.47 -10.10
C ASP A 56 -5.11 23.81 -10.76
N ASP A 57 -4.04 23.08 -10.42
CA ASP A 57 -2.72 23.23 -11.01
C ASP A 57 -2.00 21.88 -11.06
N VAL A 58 -1.33 21.60 -12.17
CA VAL A 58 -0.50 20.38 -12.35
C VAL A 58 0.83 20.73 -12.94
N ARG A 59 1.90 20.48 -12.19
CA ARG A 59 3.28 20.61 -12.66
C ARG A 59 3.91 19.24 -12.84
N VAL A 60 4.43 18.96 -14.01
CA VAL A 60 5.17 17.73 -14.34
C VAL A 60 6.67 18.06 -14.37
N THR A 61 7.48 17.29 -13.65
CA THR A 61 8.95 17.45 -13.67
C THR A 61 9.56 16.83 -14.92
N ALA A 62 10.84 17.12 -15.17
CA ALA A 62 11.58 16.50 -16.27
C ALA A 62 12.06 15.07 -15.93
N GLY A 63 12.06 14.69 -14.64
CA GLY A 63 12.51 13.38 -14.16
C GLY A 63 11.37 12.40 -13.98
N HIS A 64 11.66 11.11 -14.14
CA HIS A 64 10.69 10.02 -13.90
C HIS A 64 10.47 9.72 -12.42
N VAL A 65 11.26 10.31 -11.53
CA VAL A 65 11.14 10.22 -10.07
C VAL A 65 11.27 11.63 -9.50
N LEU A 66 10.39 11.98 -8.54
CA LEU A 66 10.51 13.24 -7.80
C LEU A 66 11.68 13.18 -6.82
N THR A 67 12.36 14.31 -6.69
CA THR A 67 13.46 14.52 -5.73
C THR A 67 13.02 15.49 -4.62
N PRO A 68 13.73 15.54 -3.47
CA PRO A 68 13.52 16.58 -2.47
C PRO A 68 13.55 17.99 -3.06
N ARG A 69 14.48 18.26 -3.98
CA ARG A 69 14.62 19.54 -4.64
C ARG A 69 13.38 19.91 -5.47
N ASP A 70 12.79 18.97 -6.20
CA ASP A 70 11.56 19.23 -6.97
C ASP A 70 10.43 19.72 -6.07
N VAL A 71 10.31 19.11 -4.88
CA VAL A 71 9.30 19.48 -3.88
C VAL A 71 9.59 20.85 -3.29
N GLU A 72 10.84 21.13 -2.91
CA GLU A 72 11.27 22.44 -2.38
C GLU A 72 11.04 23.55 -3.41
N ASP A 73 11.53 23.39 -4.64
CA ASP A 73 11.39 24.35 -5.74
C ASP A 73 9.90 24.64 -6.05
N TYR A 74 9.04 23.64 -5.92
CA TYR A 74 7.62 23.83 -6.15
C TYR A 74 6.92 24.54 -4.99
N LEU A 75 7.27 24.23 -3.75
CA LEU A 75 6.77 24.95 -2.58
C LEU A 75 7.21 26.43 -2.61
N ASP A 76 8.47 26.73 -3.00
CA ASP A 76 8.97 28.09 -3.18
C ASP A 76 8.17 28.84 -4.25
N HIS A 77 7.86 28.16 -5.36
CA HIS A 77 7.03 28.74 -6.41
C HIS A 77 5.62 29.06 -5.92
N LEU A 78 4.97 28.16 -5.20
CA LEU A 78 3.62 28.39 -4.65
C LEU A 78 3.63 29.55 -3.65
N GLU A 79 4.63 29.63 -2.78
CA GLU A 79 4.81 30.74 -1.84
C GLU A 79 5.03 32.08 -2.57
N ALA A 80 5.90 32.12 -3.59
CA ALA A 80 6.16 33.31 -4.38
C ALA A 80 4.94 33.81 -5.17
N THR A 81 4.01 32.92 -5.53
CA THR A 81 2.73 33.27 -6.18
C THR A 81 1.62 33.60 -5.21
N GLY A 82 1.92 33.61 -3.90
CA GLY A 82 0.95 33.92 -2.85
C GLY A 82 -0.06 32.79 -2.57
N THR A 83 0.24 31.56 -3.00
CA THR A 83 -0.59 30.38 -2.78
C THR A 83 -0.33 29.82 -1.39
N SER A 84 -1.39 29.70 -0.57
CA SER A 84 -1.29 29.10 0.77
C SER A 84 -1.55 27.60 0.70
N VAL A 85 -0.51 26.80 0.99
CA VAL A 85 -0.60 25.34 1.07
C VAL A 85 -0.76 24.91 2.52
N LEU A 86 -1.79 24.11 2.80
CA LEU A 86 -2.14 23.66 4.15
C LEU A 86 -1.40 22.39 4.58
N CYS A 87 -1.22 21.46 3.65
CA CYS A 87 -0.50 20.20 3.85
C CYS A 87 -0.10 19.59 2.52
N CYS A 88 0.72 18.56 2.60
CA CYS A 88 1.10 17.72 1.48
C CYS A 88 0.57 16.30 1.67
N LEU A 89 0.10 15.65 0.60
CA LEU A 89 -0.35 14.25 0.59
C LEU A 89 0.19 13.49 -0.62
N THR A 90 0.36 12.19 -0.47
CA THR A 90 0.66 11.27 -1.56
C THR A 90 0.04 9.90 -1.32
N VAL A 91 -0.45 9.27 -2.36
CA VAL A 91 -0.91 7.87 -2.33
C VAL A 91 0.17 6.90 -2.79
N TRP A 92 1.31 7.44 -3.26
CA TRP A 92 2.46 6.65 -3.68
C TRP A 92 3.46 6.50 -2.53
N GLU A 93 3.66 5.28 -2.06
CA GLU A 93 4.56 4.99 -0.93
C GLU A 93 6.00 5.46 -1.19
N GLY A 94 6.47 5.36 -2.43
CA GLY A 94 7.79 5.84 -2.84
C GLY A 94 8.05 7.33 -2.56
N TYR A 95 6.99 8.15 -2.46
CA TYR A 95 7.08 9.58 -2.16
C TYR A 95 6.66 9.95 -0.73
N ARG A 96 6.41 8.95 0.13
CA ARG A 96 5.98 9.21 1.50
C ARG A 96 7.01 10.00 2.31
N HIS A 97 8.31 9.78 2.06
CA HIS A 97 9.40 10.56 2.67
C HIS A 97 9.42 12.01 2.17
N LEU A 98 9.13 12.25 0.87
CA LEU A 98 9.00 13.61 0.31
C LEU A 98 7.79 14.34 0.89
N MET A 99 6.69 13.62 1.12
CA MET A 99 5.51 14.15 1.82
C MET A 99 5.90 14.58 3.25
N ALA A 100 6.68 13.77 3.97
CA ALA A 100 7.16 14.10 5.30
C ALA A 100 8.01 15.37 5.32
N LEU A 101 8.95 15.52 4.37
CA LEU A 101 9.75 16.74 4.18
C LEU A 101 8.87 17.97 3.92
N ALA A 102 7.90 17.84 2.99
CA ALA A 102 7.00 18.94 2.68
C ALA A 102 6.15 19.35 3.90
N ASN A 103 5.59 18.39 4.64
CA ASN A 103 4.78 18.65 5.83
C ASN A 103 5.61 19.27 6.97
N ALA A 104 6.85 18.83 7.17
CA ALA A 104 7.76 19.44 8.13
C ALA A 104 8.01 20.92 7.81
N ARG A 105 8.26 21.26 6.54
CA ARG A 105 8.39 22.66 6.07
C ARG A 105 7.10 23.46 6.29
N LEU A 106 5.94 22.86 6.06
CA LEU A 106 4.63 23.50 6.24
C LEU A 106 4.18 23.58 7.72
N GLY A 107 4.92 22.97 8.64
CA GLY A 107 4.58 22.92 10.06
C GLY A 107 3.34 22.05 10.34
N VAL A 108 3.12 21.03 9.53
CA VAL A 108 1.99 20.11 9.64
C VAL A 108 2.41 18.85 10.40
N PRO A 109 1.64 18.40 11.41
CA PRO A 109 1.92 17.13 12.08
C PRO A 109 1.86 15.95 11.11
N ASP A 110 2.96 15.20 11.05
CA ASP A 110 3.14 14.01 10.21
C ASP A 110 4.28 13.18 10.78
N LEU A 111 4.55 12.02 10.19
CA LEU A 111 5.80 11.30 10.42
C LEU A 111 6.98 12.13 9.93
N ASP A 112 8.11 12.03 10.59
CA ASP A 112 9.35 12.55 10.05
C ASP A 112 9.92 11.63 8.97
N GLU A 113 10.90 12.14 8.20
CA GLU A 113 11.53 11.39 7.11
C GLU A 113 12.19 10.10 7.63
N LYS A 114 12.85 10.14 8.78
CA LYS A 114 13.55 8.99 9.37
C LYS A 114 12.56 7.89 9.76
N GLN A 115 11.41 8.25 10.34
CA GLN A 115 10.35 7.28 10.66
C GLN A 115 9.83 6.61 9.38
N VAL A 116 9.54 7.38 8.33
CA VAL A 116 9.07 6.82 7.03
C VAL A 116 10.07 5.86 6.43
N LEU A 117 11.34 6.25 6.40
CA LEU A 117 12.41 5.42 5.84
C LEU A 117 12.67 4.18 6.70
N GLY A 118 12.58 4.30 8.04
CA GLY A 118 12.69 3.17 8.96
C GLY A 118 11.58 2.12 8.75
N LEU A 119 10.36 2.54 8.43
CA LEU A 119 9.26 1.61 8.09
C LEU A 119 9.50 0.87 6.77
N ARG A 120 10.25 1.47 5.85
CA ARG A 120 10.60 0.85 4.55
C ARG A 120 11.73 -0.17 4.66
N ASP A 121 12.55 -0.10 5.68
CA ASP A 121 13.59 -1.11 5.96
C ASP A 121 12.96 -2.32 6.66
N LYS A 122 12.45 -3.26 5.85
CA LYS A 122 11.76 -4.46 6.35
C LYS A 122 12.65 -5.33 7.24
N LEU A 123 13.98 -5.32 7.01
CA LEU A 123 14.92 -6.11 7.82
C LEU A 123 15.09 -5.51 9.22
N ALA A 124 15.38 -4.22 9.29
CA ALA A 124 15.54 -3.52 10.56
C ALA A 124 14.22 -3.49 11.35
N LEU A 125 13.08 -3.21 10.67
CA LEU A 125 11.75 -3.21 11.26
C LEU A 125 11.40 -4.58 11.86
N ARG A 126 11.58 -5.67 11.12
CA ARG A 126 11.29 -7.03 11.56
C ARG A 126 12.09 -7.38 12.82
N ASN A 127 13.40 -7.15 12.81
CA ASN A 127 14.27 -7.50 13.91
C ASN A 127 14.00 -6.62 15.14
N GLY A 128 13.79 -5.31 14.98
CA GLY A 128 13.42 -4.41 16.08
C GLY A 128 12.10 -4.79 16.75
N LEU A 129 11.11 -5.24 15.97
CA LEU A 129 9.84 -5.72 16.52
C LEU A 129 9.93 -7.11 17.15
N ALA A 130 10.83 -7.97 16.66
CA ALA A 130 11.12 -9.26 17.30
C ALA A 130 11.77 -9.04 18.68
N ASP A 131 12.73 -8.12 18.80
CA ASP A 131 13.34 -7.73 20.08
C ASP A 131 12.30 -7.14 21.05
N ALA A 132 11.28 -6.45 20.53
CA ALA A 132 10.16 -5.92 21.33
C ALA A 132 9.08 -6.98 21.64
N GLY A 133 9.19 -8.20 21.14
CA GLY A 133 8.22 -9.29 21.32
C GLY A 133 6.90 -9.12 20.56
N LEU A 134 6.87 -8.27 19.54
CA LEU A 134 5.69 -7.98 18.71
C LEU A 134 5.59 -8.82 17.45
N THR A 135 6.64 -9.50 17.05
CA THR A 135 6.68 -10.52 16.00
C THR A 135 7.54 -11.69 16.46
N ARG A 136 7.25 -12.88 15.97
CA ARG A 136 8.02 -14.10 16.22
C ARG A 136 8.93 -14.46 15.06
N ALA A 137 8.61 -13.96 13.87
CA ALA A 137 9.40 -14.19 12.68
C ALA A 137 10.71 -13.40 12.75
N GLY A 138 11.83 -14.10 12.64
CA GLY A 138 13.14 -13.49 12.48
C GLY A 138 13.47 -13.25 11.02
N ALA A 139 14.39 -12.32 10.76
CA ALA A 139 14.88 -12.04 9.41
C ALA A 139 16.39 -11.86 9.40
N CYS A 140 17.02 -12.17 8.27
CA CYS A 140 18.41 -11.86 8.02
C CYS A 140 18.62 -11.43 6.56
N ALA A 141 19.76 -10.75 6.32
CA ALA A 141 20.16 -10.41 4.96
C ALA A 141 20.34 -11.68 4.13
N LEU A 142 19.84 -11.66 2.90
CA LEU A 142 19.97 -12.78 1.98
C LEU A 142 21.30 -12.66 1.24
N THR A 143 22.20 -13.62 1.53
CA THR A 143 23.46 -13.82 0.86
C THR A 143 23.49 -15.21 0.20
N PRO A 144 24.45 -15.52 -0.69
CA PRO A 144 24.60 -16.89 -1.20
C PRO A 144 24.72 -17.94 -0.10
N GLU A 145 25.40 -17.62 1.00
CA GLU A 145 25.61 -18.50 2.16
C GLU A 145 24.30 -18.73 2.91
N THR A 146 23.55 -17.64 3.24
CA THR A 146 22.26 -17.73 3.93
C THR A 146 21.22 -18.43 3.06
N LEU A 147 21.21 -18.19 1.74
CA LEU A 147 20.36 -18.93 0.80
C LEU A 147 20.65 -20.44 0.87
N ALA A 148 21.92 -20.83 0.78
CA ALA A 148 22.32 -22.24 0.84
C ALA A 148 21.99 -22.88 2.20
N GLU A 149 22.12 -22.14 3.31
CA GLU A 149 21.76 -22.60 4.66
C GLU A 149 20.26 -22.82 4.77
N ARG A 150 19.43 -21.83 4.40
CA ARG A 150 17.97 -21.88 4.53
C ARG A 150 17.36 -22.97 3.65
N ARG A 151 17.87 -23.18 2.45
CA ARG A 151 17.45 -24.28 1.57
C ARG A 151 17.68 -25.66 2.20
N ARG A 152 18.74 -25.84 3.00
CA ARG A 152 19.05 -27.11 3.69
C ARG A 152 18.29 -27.29 4.99
N GLY A 153 17.86 -26.20 5.62
CA GLY A 153 17.34 -26.21 6.99
C GLY A 153 15.94 -26.80 7.16
N GLY A 154 15.21 -27.12 6.08
CA GLY A 154 13.86 -27.71 6.13
C GLY A 154 12.77 -26.81 6.70
N GLY A 155 13.06 -25.58 7.08
CA GLY A 155 12.09 -24.56 7.49
C GLY A 155 11.35 -23.96 6.29
N ARG A 156 10.24 -23.28 6.58
CA ARG A 156 9.55 -22.45 5.58
C ARG A 156 10.04 -21.02 5.73
N TYR A 157 10.46 -20.43 4.63
CA TYR A 157 11.02 -19.08 4.59
C TYR A 157 10.40 -18.28 3.47
N PHE A 158 10.48 -16.95 3.59
CA PHE A 158 10.01 -16.00 2.61
C PHE A 158 11.14 -15.05 2.22
N VAL A 159 11.27 -14.77 0.92
CA VAL A 159 12.25 -13.81 0.39
C VAL A 159 11.52 -12.53 0.02
N LYS A 160 12.11 -11.39 0.38
CA LYS A 160 11.58 -10.05 0.06
C LYS A 160 12.74 -9.10 -0.24
N PRO A 161 12.55 -8.09 -1.10
CA PRO A 161 13.42 -6.91 -1.09
C PRO A 161 13.36 -6.22 0.28
N VAL A 162 14.50 -5.77 0.79
CA VAL A 162 14.58 -5.02 2.06
C VAL A 162 13.72 -3.75 1.99
N SER A 163 13.85 -2.99 0.89
CA SER A 163 12.94 -1.90 0.54
C SER A 163 12.22 -2.26 -0.75
N GLY A 164 10.90 -2.16 -0.76
CA GLY A 164 10.11 -2.50 -1.94
C GLY A 164 8.62 -2.31 -1.69
N ILE A 165 7.83 -2.32 -2.74
CA ILE A 165 6.39 -2.09 -2.73
C ILE A 165 5.68 -3.08 -3.66
N ALA A 166 4.36 -3.22 -3.51
CA ALA A 166 3.49 -4.00 -4.38
C ALA A 166 3.89 -5.48 -4.52
N SER A 167 4.43 -6.08 -3.47
CA SER A 167 4.88 -7.49 -3.43
C SER A 167 5.86 -7.91 -4.53
N PHE A 168 6.41 -6.94 -5.29
CA PHE A 168 7.37 -7.24 -6.36
C PHE A 168 8.68 -7.79 -5.79
N GLY A 169 9.11 -8.94 -6.29
CA GLY A 169 10.29 -9.66 -5.79
C GLY A 169 10.07 -10.37 -4.46
N THR A 170 8.80 -10.61 -4.06
CA THR A 170 8.43 -11.27 -2.81
C THR A 170 7.88 -12.65 -3.11
N PHE A 171 8.50 -13.71 -2.56
CA PHE A 171 8.13 -15.09 -2.86
C PHE A 171 8.56 -16.09 -1.77
N PRO A 172 7.89 -17.27 -1.68
CA PRO A 172 8.33 -18.35 -0.79
C PRO A 172 9.66 -18.95 -1.25
N LEU A 173 10.60 -19.11 -0.32
CA LEU A 173 11.84 -19.82 -0.59
C LEU A 173 11.57 -21.31 -0.76
N THR A 174 11.99 -21.88 -1.90
CA THR A 174 11.90 -23.30 -2.20
C THR A 174 13.29 -23.96 -2.27
N PRO A 175 13.40 -25.30 -2.20
CA PRO A 175 14.67 -25.99 -2.41
C PRO A 175 15.30 -25.69 -3.79
N ASP A 176 14.49 -25.36 -4.78
CA ASP A 176 14.91 -25.09 -6.16
C ASP A 176 15.30 -23.63 -6.41
N THR A 177 15.00 -22.72 -5.46
CA THR A 177 15.38 -21.30 -5.57
C THR A 177 16.89 -21.15 -5.69
N THR A 178 17.34 -20.48 -6.74
CA THR A 178 18.76 -20.28 -7.04
C THR A 178 19.17 -18.81 -6.86
N TRP A 179 20.48 -18.54 -6.83
CA TRP A 179 20.96 -17.15 -6.84
C TRP A 179 20.66 -16.47 -8.19
N ASP A 180 20.70 -17.21 -9.29
CA ASP A 180 20.36 -16.72 -10.63
C ASP A 180 18.89 -16.24 -10.71
N ASP A 181 17.97 -16.85 -9.95
CA ASP A 181 16.59 -16.37 -9.84
C ASP A 181 16.53 -14.99 -9.19
N LEU A 182 17.33 -14.75 -8.16
CA LEU A 182 17.45 -13.45 -7.49
C LEU A 182 18.07 -12.40 -8.41
N GLU A 183 19.13 -12.77 -9.16
CA GLU A 183 19.75 -11.89 -10.17
C GLU A 183 18.75 -11.46 -11.23
N ARG A 184 17.93 -12.39 -11.72
CA ARG A 184 16.88 -12.13 -12.71
C ARG A 184 15.82 -11.19 -12.13
N ILE A 185 15.29 -11.47 -10.93
CA ILE A 185 14.29 -10.62 -10.27
C ILE A 185 14.87 -9.23 -10.00
N ALA A 186 16.10 -9.12 -9.50
CA ALA A 186 16.77 -7.86 -9.26
C ALA A 186 16.96 -7.06 -10.57
N ALA A 187 17.28 -7.72 -11.67
CA ALA A 187 17.39 -7.08 -12.99
C ALA A 187 16.05 -6.56 -13.47
N GLU A 188 14.96 -7.32 -13.29
CA GLU A 188 13.60 -6.87 -13.62
C GLU A 188 13.18 -5.65 -12.77
N ILE A 189 13.43 -5.68 -11.45
CA ILE A 189 13.16 -4.53 -10.55
C ILE A 189 13.89 -3.28 -11.03
N ARG A 190 15.21 -3.39 -11.33
CA ARG A 190 16.01 -2.24 -11.79
C ARG A 190 15.58 -1.70 -13.15
N SER A 191 15.04 -2.56 -14.01
CA SER A 191 14.57 -2.17 -15.36
C SER A 191 13.16 -1.60 -15.37
N ASP A 192 12.39 -1.75 -14.28
CA ASP A 192 11.03 -1.22 -14.19
C ASP A 192 11.07 0.28 -13.80
N PRO A 193 10.70 1.19 -14.71
CA PRO A 193 10.83 2.63 -14.48
C PRO A 193 9.89 3.15 -13.39
N VAL A 194 8.82 2.42 -13.09
CA VAL A 194 7.83 2.81 -12.07
C VAL A 194 8.32 2.45 -10.67
N TYR A 195 8.96 1.30 -10.52
CA TYR A 195 9.28 0.73 -9.21
C TYR A 195 10.76 0.86 -8.82
N ALA A 196 11.68 0.99 -9.78
CA ALA A 196 13.13 0.99 -9.52
C ALA A 196 13.55 1.95 -8.40
N GLY A 197 13.01 3.17 -8.39
CA GLY A 197 13.30 4.17 -7.34
C GLY A 197 12.80 3.78 -5.94
N ALA A 198 11.77 2.92 -5.85
CA ALA A 198 11.25 2.45 -4.58
C ALA A 198 12.08 1.33 -3.95
N PHE A 199 12.91 0.65 -4.75
CA PHE A 199 13.78 -0.45 -4.31
C PHE A 199 15.23 -0.02 -4.08
N ALA A 200 15.62 1.17 -4.52
CA ALA A 200 16.97 1.67 -4.28
C ALA A 200 17.21 1.76 -2.76
N ALA A 201 18.32 1.20 -2.31
CA ALA A 201 18.79 1.43 -0.95
C ALA A 201 18.96 2.94 -0.77
N THR A 202 18.35 3.52 0.26
CA THR A 202 18.53 4.93 0.56
C THR A 202 19.91 5.08 1.21
N PRO A 203 20.89 5.70 0.55
CA PRO A 203 22.20 5.94 1.16
C PRO A 203 22.01 6.83 2.40
N GLY A 204 22.56 6.46 3.53
CA GLY A 204 22.67 7.32 4.71
C GLY A 204 21.66 7.08 5.83
N LEU A 205 20.78 6.06 5.76
CA LEU A 205 19.87 5.76 6.88
C LEU A 205 20.47 4.88 7.97
N LEU A 206 21.61 4.27 7.71
CA LEU A 206 22.37 3.43 8.64
C LEU A 206 23.73 4.05 8.97
N ASP A 207 23.85 5.38 9.00
CA ASP A 207 24.90 6.01 9.79
C ASP A 207 24.37 6.31 11.20
N PRO A 208 24.42 5.34 12.14
CA PRO A 208 24.67 5.71 13.51
C PRO A 208 26.09 6.31 13.53
N GLU A 209 26.37 7.29 14.38
CA GLU A 209 27.71 7.64 14.83
C GLU A 209 28.61 6.39 14.79
N PRO A 210 29.89 6.46 14.36
CA PRO A 210 30.71 5.30 14.01
C PRO A 210 30.86 4.36 15.21
N ALA A 211 29.87 3.54 15.45
CA ALA A 211 29.98 2.36 16.24
C ALA A 211 30.58 1.30 15.33
N ALA A 212 31.86 1.03 15.56
CA ALA A 212 32.66 -0.06 15.04
C ALA A 212 32.16 -0.67 13.73
N GLU A 213 32.95 -0.49 12.68
CA GLU A 213 32.85 -1.17 11.39
C GLU A 213 32.22 -2.56 11.54
N VAL A 214 30.92 -2.65 11.45
CA VAL A 214 30.28 -3.87 11.03
C VAL A 214 30.49 -3.84 9.51
N ASP A 215 31.57 -4.46 9.12
CA ASP A 215 31.91 -4.77 7.76
C ASP A 215 30.68 -5.48 7.14
N HIS A 216 29.80 -4.71 6.50
CA HIS A 216 28.86 -5.24 5.54
C HIS A 216 29.69 -5.64 4.33
N ALA A 217 30.62 -6.59 4.57
CA ALA A 217 31.29 -7.30 3.52
C ALA A 217 30.21 -7.90 2.65
N VAL A 218 29.85 -7.16 1.61
CA VAL A 218 29.30 -7.73 0.38
C VAL A 218 30.30 -8.82 0.00
N GLY A 219 30.00 -10.06 0.40
CA GLY A 219 30.76 -11.21 -0.04
C GLY A 219 30.82 -11.17 -1.57
N PRO A 220 31.71 -11.93 -2.21
CA PRO A 220 31.89 -11.95 -3.65
C PRO A 220 30.72 -12.64 -4.38
N GLY A 221 29.53 -12.22 -4.12
CA GLY A 221 28.30 -12.46 -4.89
C GLY A 221 27.90 -11.12 -5.45
N ALA A 222 27.77 -11.02 -6.76
CA ALA A 222 27.53 -9.82 -7.52
C ALA A 222 26.57 -8.87 -6.79
N ASP A 223 26.93 -7.60 -6.73
CA ASP A 223 26.04 -6.52 -6.29
C ASP A 223 24.77 -6.55 -7.14
N LEU A 224 23.68 -7.08 -6.58
CA LEU A 224 22.38 -7.17 -7.26
C LEU A 224 21.76 -5.81 -7.51
N GLY A 225 22.29 -4.74 -6.87
CA GLY A 225 21.68 -3.41 -6.86
C GLY A 225 20.29 -3.36 -6.19
N VAL A 226 19.88 -4.47 -5.58
CA VAL A 226 18.67 -4.64 -4.75
C VAL A 226 19.05 -5.54 -3.59
N ASN A 227 18.83 -5.06 -2.37
CA ASN A 227 19.08 -5.87 -1.16
C ASN A 227 17.85 -6.72 -0.86
N PHE A 228 18.05 -8.02 -0.65
CA PHE A 228 17.01 -8.94 -0.23
C PHE A 228 17.22 -9.39 1.21
N LEU A 229 16.12 -9.70 1.87
CA LEU A 229 16.10 -10.41 3.14
C LEU A 229 15.45 -11.80 2.96
N VAL A 230 15.76 -12.70 3.86
CA VAL A 230 15.00 -13.93 4.08
C VAL A 230 14.45 -13.90 5.50
N GLU A 231 13.16 -14.17 5.64
CA GLU A 231 12.48 -14.21 6.93
C GLU A 231 11.81 -15.56 7.17
N ASP A 232 11.53 -15.87 8.44
CA ASP A 232 10.72 -17.02 8.79
C ASP A 232 9.31 -16.83 8.23
N TYR A 233 8.72 -17.91 7.70
CA TYR A 233 7.36 -17.87 7.19
C TYR A 233 6.37 -17.62 8.32
N VAL A 234 5.59 -16.56 8.21
CA VAL A 234 4.53 -16.24 9.16
C VAL A 234 3.28 -17.06 8.82
N PRO A 235 2.88 -18.04 9.63
CA PRO A 235 1.70 -18.86 9.35
C PRO A 235 0.40 -18.13 9.68
N GLY A 236 -0.70 -18.63 9.14
CA GLY A 236 -2.03 -18.15 9.47
C GLY A 236 -2.74 -17.48 8.32
N ARG A 237 -3.96 -17.01 8.58
CA ARG A 237 -4.73 -16.20 7.66
C ARG A 237 -4.25 -14.76 7.70
N GLU A 238 -4.33 -14.08 6.57
CA GLU A 238 -3.82 -12.72 6.44
C GLU A 238 -4.93 -11.69 6.46
N PHE A 239 -4.64 -10.59 7.14
CA PHE A 239 -5.56 -9.47 7.37
C PHE A 239 -4.82 -8.16 7.16
N SER A 240 -5.58 -7.10 6.88
CA SER A 240 -5.08 -5.73 7.01
C SER A 240 -5.93 -4.92 7.97
N PHE A 241 -5.26 -4.03 8.69
CA PHE A 241 -5.86 -3.02 9.54
C PHE A 241 -5.64 -1.65 8.91
N GLU A 242 -6.74 -0.93 8.69
CA GLU A 242 -6.71 0.43 8.18
C GLU A 242 -6.82 1.38 9.36
N VAL A 243 -5.74 2.10 9.64
CA VAL A 243 -5.59 2.86 10.88
C VAL A 243 -5.33 4.33 10.57
N ILE A 244 -6.07 5.20 11.23
CA ILE A 244 -5.79 6.63 11.31
C ILE A 244 -5.24 6.92 12.71
N VAL A 245 -4.05 7.48 12.78
CA VAL A 245 -3.43 7.88 14.05
C VAL A 245 -3.47 9.40 14.15
N VAL A 246 -3.94 9.88 15.30
CA VAL A 246 -4.03 11.31 15.60
C VAL A 246 -3.56 11.54 17.03
N ASP A 247 -2.46 12.26 17.20
CA ASP A 247 -1.88 12.57 18.50
C ASP A 247 -1.63 11.30 19.34
N GLY A 248 -1.00 10.30 18.70
CA GLY A 248 -0.69 9.00 19.31
C GLY A 248 -1.90 8.07 19.54
N ALA A 249 -3.12 8.51 19.22
CA ALA A 249 -4.31 7.70 19.39
C ALA A 249 -4.66 6.96 18.07
N PRO A 250 -4.54 5.63 18.00
CA PRO A 250 -4.91 4.85 16.83
C PRO A 250 -6.42 4.62 16.74
N HIS A 251 -6.96 4.79 15.56
CA HIS A 251 -8.36 4.55 15.21
C HIS A 251 -8.42 3.54 14.05
N VAL A 252 -8.83 2.30 14.32
CA VAL A 252 -8.98 1.25 13.30
C VAL A 252 -10.32 1.43 12.60
N VAL A 253 -10.31 1.93 11.37
CA VAL A 253 -11.52 2.22 10.58
C VAL A 253 -11.90 1.11 9.62
N GLY A 254 -11.04 0.11 9.45
CA GLY A 254 -11.29 -1.08 8.65
C GLY A 254 -10.43 -2.24 9.10
N VAL A 255 -10.98 -3.44 9.06
CA VAL A 255 -10.24 -4.71 9.19
C VAL A 255 -10.67 -5.59 8.03
N HIS A 256 -9.75 -5.90 7.12
CA HIS A 256 -10.02 -6.72 5.94
C HIS A 256 -9.36 -8.08 6.10
N GLU A 257 -10.09 -9.14 5.77
CA GLU A 257 -9.56 -10.50 5.63
C GLU A 257 -9.25 -10.77 4.16
N LYS A 258 -8.02 -11.21 3.85
CA LYS A 258 -7.62 -11.66 2.53
C LYS A 258 -8.15 -13.09 2.33
N CYS A 259 -9.33 -13.20 1.67
CA CYS A 259 -10.03 -14.48 1.51
C CYS A 259 -9.35 -15.43 0.53
N GLU A 260 -8.72 -14.86 -0.50
CA GLU A 260 -7.99 -15.59 -1.53
C GLU A 260 -6.66 -14.92 -1.80
N MET A 261 -5.61 -15.71 -1.72
CA MET A 261 -4.25 -15.29 -2.01
C MET A 261 -3.56 -16.34 -2.89
N THR A 262 -2.73 -15.89 -3.81
CA THR A 262 -1.87 -16.74 -4.63
C THR A 262 -0.43 -16.40 -4.39
N GLU A 263 0.37 -17.36 -3.91
CA GLU A 263 1.81 -17.25 -3.77
C GLU A 263 2.44 -17.77 -5.08
N ALA A 264 3.04 -16.91 -5.88
CA ALA A 264 3.70 -17.23 -7.15
C ALA A 264 5.22 -17.05 -7.03
N ALA A 265 5.95 -17.47 -8.06
CA ALA A 265 7.42 -17.40 -8.09
C ALA A 265 7.94 -15.98 -8.36
N GLY A 266 7.67 -15.03 -7.49
CA GLY A 266 8.16 -13.65 -7.61
C GLY A 266 7.17 -12.59 -7.13
N THR A 267 5.96 -13.00 -6.76
CA THR A 267 4.93 -12.10 -6.22
C THR A 267 3.90 -12.84 -5.37
N VAL A 268 3.21 -12.11 -4.53
CA VAL A 268 2.02 -12.57 -3.79
C VAL A 268 0.84 -11.74 -4.24
N LEU A 269 -0.23 -12.42 -4.67
CA LEU A 269 -1.44 -11.79 -5.17
C LEU A 269 -2.55 -11.87 -4.13
N GLU A 270 -3.15 -10.73 -3.86
CA GLU A 270 -4.35 -10.61 -3.05
C GLU A 270 -5.57 -10.59 -3.97
N ASN A 271 -6.17 -11.75 -4.19
CA ASN A 271 -7.23 -11.89 -5.18
C ASN A 271 -8.58 -11.40 -4.66
N ALA A 272 -8.88 -11.60 -3.37
CA ALA A 272 -10.15 -11.20 -2.79
C ALA A 272 -10.07 -10.87 -1.30
N CYS A 273 -10.81 -9.84 -0.88
CA CYS A 273 -10.87 -9.40 0.51
C CYS A 273 -12.31 -9.15 0.97
N VAL A 274 -12.57 -9.40 2.26
CA VAL A 274 -13.85 -9.13 2.93
C VAL A 274 -13.65 -8.28 4.18
N SER A 275 -14.57 -7.39 4.47
CA SER A 275 -14.59 -6.59 5.70
C SER A 275 -16.04 -6.43 6.21
N PRO A 276 -16.32 -6.61 7.55
CA PRO A 276 -15.41 -7.15 8.56
C PRO A 276 -14.98 -8.60 8.28
N PRO A 277 -13.91 -9.12 8.95
CA PRO A 277 -13.44 -10.48 8.81
C PRO A 277 -14.54 -11.52 9.06
N VAL A 278 -14.48 -12.67 8.37
CA VAL A 278 -15.42 -13.78 8.54
C VAL A 278 -14.84 -14.95 9.34
N SER A 279 -13.51 -15.05 9.39
CA SER A 279 -12.82 -16.18 10.03
C SER A 279 -12.38 -15.88 11.46
N LEU A 280 -12.59 -14.66 11.95
CA LEU A 280 -12.24 -14.22 13.29
C LEU A 280 -13.48 -14.01 14.15
N SER A 281 -13.41 -14.43 15.41
CA SER A 281 -14.36 -14.00 16.43
C SER A 281 -14.15 -12.51 16.77
N GLN A 282 -15.15 -11.90 17.40
CA GLN A 282 -15.06 -10.53 17.87
C GLN A 282 -13.88 -10.33 18.84
N GLU A 283 -13.62 -11.32 19.72
CA GLU A 283 -12.50 -11.30 20.65
C GLU A 283 -11.13 -11.32 19.95
N GLU A 284 -11.00 -12.09 18.85
CA GLU A 284 -9.79 -12.15 18.05
C GLU A 284 -9.56 -10.83 17.30
N VAL A 285 -10.64 -10.20 16.81
CA VAL A 285 -10.55 -8.83 16.22
C VAL A 285 -10.13 -7.83 17.28
N ALA A 286 -10.72 -7.87 18.50
CA ALA A 286 -10.34 -7.01 19.63
C ALA A 286 -8.85 -7.18 19.98
N ALA A 287 -8.36 -8.42 20.05
CA ALA A 287 -6.95 -8.72 20.28
C ALA A 287 -6.05 -8.13 19.19
N GLY A 288 -6.48 -8.20 17.92
CA GLY A 288 -5.78 -7.59 16.78
C GLY A 288 -5.70 -6.07 16.87
N ILE A 289 -6.79 -5.41 17.22
CA ILE A 289 -6.84 -3.96 17.44
C ILE A 289 -5.86 -3.54 18.55
N GLY A 290 -5.87 -4.27 19.68
CA GLY A 290 -4.93 -4.03 20.79
C GLY A 290 -3.48 -4.26 20.38
N TRP A 291 -3.21 -5.31 19.58
CA TRP A 291 -1.88 -5.61 19.08
C TRP A 291 -1.37 -4.51 18.11
N VAL A 292 -2.21 -4.05 17.16
CA VAL A 292 -1.87 -2.94 16.25
C VAL A 292 -1.61 -1.65 17.03
N ALA A 293 -2.43 -1.33 18.04
CA ALA A 293 -2.23 -0.15 18.85
C ALA A 293 -0.88 -0.18 19.59
N ASN A 294 -0.51 -1.35 20.13
CA ASN A 294 0.80 -1.54 20.78
C ASN A 294 1.95 -1.43 19.78
N LEU A 295 1.81 -2.05 18.59
CA LEU A 295 2.78 -1.97 17.49
C LEU A 295 3.09 -0.52 17.11
N LEU A 296 2.05 0.28 16.83
CA LEU A 296 2.19 1.68 16.44
C LEU A 296 2.81 2.52 17.58
N GLY A 297 2.44 2.23 18.84
CA GLY A 297 3.02 2.87 20.02
C GLY A 297 4.51 2.58 20.20
N VAL A 298 4.95 1.32 20.02
CA VAL A 298 6.38 0.94 20.09
C VAL A 298 7.19 1.61 18.98
N LEU A 299 6.60 1.77 17.79
CA LEU A 299 7.22 2.46 16.67
C LEU A 299 7.12 4.00 16.77
N ALA A 300 6.49 4.54 17.82
CA ALA A 300 6.25 5.97 18.03
C ALA A 300 5.59 6.66 16.81
N LEU A 301 4.59 6.01 16.21
CA LEU A 301 3.88 6.51 15.04
C LEU A 301 2.65 7.31 15.50
N ASP A 302 2.84 8.60 15.77
CA ASP A 302 1.84 9.44 16.43
C ASP A 302 0.84 10.09 15.44
N TRP A 303 1.14 10.12 14.14
CA TRP A 303 0.31 10.77 13.12
C TRP A 303 0.34 10.01 11.79
N GLY A 304 -0.81 9.97 11.13
CA GLY A 304 -0.90 9.51 9.75
C GLY A 304 -1.97 8.47 9.49
N CYS A 305 -1.92 7.94 8.27
CA CYS A 305 -2.73 6.81 7.81
C CYS A 305 -1.82 5.61 7.60
N PHE A 306 -2.22 4.47 8.12
CA PHE A 306 -1.43 3.24 8.06
C PHE A 306 -2.27 2.09 7.53
N HIS A 307 -1.69 1.33 6.62
CA HIS A 307 -2.15 0.02 6.19
C HIS A 307 -1.21 -1.02 6.82
N VAL A 308 -1.69 -1.72 7.85
CA VAL A 308 -0.90 -2.70 8.60
C VAL A 308 -1.34 -4.10 8.21
N GLU A 309 -0.45 -4.86 7.61
CA GLU A 309 -0.69 -6.24 7.22
C GLU A 309 -0.18 -7.21 8.28
N ALA A 310 -1.01 -8.17 8.65
CA ALA A 310 -0.69 -9.13 9.70
C ALA A 310 -1.33 -10.48 9.42
N ARG A 311 -0.74 -11.54 9.96
CA ARG A 311 -1.33 -12.87 9.97
C ARG A 311 -1.76 -13.27 11.38
N TYR A 312 -2.89 -13.96 11.44
CA TYR A 312 -3.40 -14.54 12.70
C TYR A 312 -3.35 -16.07 12.64
N ALA A 313 -2.78 -16.66 13.68
CA ALA A 313 -2.72 -18.09 13.93
C ALA A 313 -3.07 -18.35 15.40
N PRO A 314 -3.25 -19.61 15.84
CA PRO A 314 -3.50 -19.93 17.26
C PRO A 314 -2.43 -19.40 18.22
N SER A 315 -1.24 -19.08 17.71
CA SER A 315 -0.16 -18.44 18.47
C SER A 315 -0.34 -16.92 18.64
N GLY A 316 -1.36 -16.32 18.02
CA GLY A 316 -1.67 -14.88 18.04
C GLY A 316 -1.34 -14.16 16.73
N TRP A 317 -1.38 -12.84 16.78
CA TRP A 317 -1.06 -11.94 15.68
C TRP A 317 0.45 -11.86 15.43
N ASP A 318 0.82 -11.72 14.16
CA ASP A 318 2.20 -11.53 13.73
C ASP A 318 2.26 -10.60 12.52
N LEU A 319 3.27 -9.73 12.46
CA LEU A 319 3.40 -8.71 11.44
C LEU A 319 3.76 -9.30 10.08
N ILE A 320 3.19 -8.75 9.01
CA ILE A 320 3.69 -8.88 7.63
C ILE A 320 4.36 -7.58 7.23
N GLU A 321 3.67 -6.43 7.30
CA GLU A 321 4.19 -5.14 6.86
C GLU A 321 3.44 -3.96 7.51
N VAL A 322 4.11 -2.82 7.66
CA VAL A 322 3.50 -1.54 8.05
C VAL A 322 3.72 -0.53 6.92
N ASN A 323 2.65 -0.14 6.27
CA ASN A 323 2.69 0.83 5.18
C ASN A 323 2.13 2.18 5.65
N PRO A 324 2.92 3.28 5.69
CA PRO A 324 2.48 4.60 6.19
C PRO A 324 1.65 5.37 5.15
N ARG A 325 0.62 4.72 4.62
CA ARG A 325 -0.30 5.22 3.59
C ARG A 325 -1.63 4.47 3.62
N VAL A 326 -2.57 4.92 2.80
CA VAL A 326 -3.82 4.17 2.55
C VAL A 326 -3.52 2.83 1.87
N GLY A 327 -4.29 1.81 2.20
CA GLY A 327 -4.25 0.52 1.51
C GLY A 327 -4.55 0.68 0.02
N GLY A 328 -3.93 -0.17 -0.78
CA GLY A 328 -4.11 -0.22 -2.23
C GLY A 328 -5.47 -0.79 -2.64
N SER A 329 -5.66 -0.99 -3.95
CA SER A 329 -6.85 -1.64 -4.49
C SER A 329 -8.17 -0.96 -4.05
N MET A 330 -9.18 -1.73 -3.68
CA MET A 330 -10.49 -1.25 -3.20
C MET A 330 -10.56 -1.04 -1.68
N ILE A 331 -9.45 -0.99 -0.97
CA ILE A 331 -9.41 -0.78 0.49
C ILE A 331 -10.08 0.55 0.87
N SER A 332 -9.63 1.68 0.29
CA SER A 332 -10.23 2.99 0.61
C SER A 332 -11.71 3.09 0.19
N PRO A 333 -12.13 2.66 -1.01
CA PRO A 333 -13.55 2.53 -1.36
C PRO A 333 -14.35 1.59 -0.44
N SER A 334 -13.75 0.49 0.03
CA SER A 334 -14.38 -0.41 0.99
C SER A 334 -14.67 0.30 2.32
N VAL A 335 -13.69 1.02 2.87
CA VAL A 335 -13.89 1.81 4.09
C VAL A 335 -14.98 2.87 3.89
N ALA A 336 -15.01 3.56 2.75
CA ALA A 336 -16.08 4.52 2.45
C ALA A 336 -17.47 3.85 2.41
N ALA A 337 -17.56 2.63 1.88
CA ALA A 337 -18.80 1.86 1.88
C ALA A 337 -19.22 1.40 3.29
N LEU A 338 -18.25 0.98 4.12
CA LEU A 338 -18.48 0.59 5.52
C LEU A 338 -18.97 1.75 6.38
N THR A 339 -18.39 2.93 6.23
CA THR A 339 -18.73 4.11 7.02
C THR A 339 -20.01 4.82 6.52
N GLY A 340 -20.42 4.54 5.28
CA GLY A 340 -21.54 5.22 4.63
C GLY A 340 -21.22 6.64 4.18
N GLY A 341 -19.93 7.01 4.06
CA GLY A 341 -19.52 8.34 3.63
C GLY A 341 -18.00 8.51 3.54
N PRO A 342 -17.32 8.96 4.60
CA PRO A 342 -15.89 9.23 4.52
C PRO A 342 -15.07 7.94 4.36
N GLY A 343 -14.12 7.96 3.43
CA GLY A 343 -13.13 6.90 3.24
C GLY A 343 -11.79 7.23 3.90
N LEU A 344 -10.80 6.37 3.68
CA LEU A 344 -9.45 6.57 4.24
C LEU A 344 -8.81 7.88 3.77
N LEU A 345 -9.00 8.26 2.51
CA LEU A 345 -8.47 9.52 1.98
C LEU A 345 -9.09 10.74 2.69
N ASP A 346 -10.39 10.65 3.01
CA ASP A 346 -11.10 11.68 3.75
C ASP A 346 -10.55 11.82 5.17
N PHE A 347 -10.42 10.70 5.89
CA PHE A 347 -9.87 10.70 7.24
C PHE A 347 -8.41 11.16 7.26
N TRP A 348 -7.60 10.74 6.30
CA TRP A 348 -6.21 11.14 6.22
C TRP A 348 -6.07 12.63 5.96
N LEU A 349 -6.72 13.17 4.92
CA LEU A 349 -6.73 14.60 4.66
C LEU A 349 -7.20 15.37 5.89
N ASP A 350 -8.35 14.95 6.45
CA ASP A 350 -8.87 15.56 7.63
C ASP A 350 -7.91 15.42 8.81
N SER A 351 -7.10 14.36 8.95
CA SER A 351 -6.05 14.24 9.97
C SER A 351 -4.92 15.23 9.74
N MET A 352 -4.52 15.56 8.57
CA MET A 352 -3.48 16.55 8.26
C MET A 352 -3.95 18.00 8.48
N LEU A 353 -5.23 18.25 8.38
CA LEU A 353 -5.83 19.57 8.64
C LEU A 353 -6.11 19.83 10.13
N THR A 354 -5.67 18.98 11.08
CA THR A 354 -6.10 18.95 12.49
C THR A 354 -5.64 20.09 13.37
N SER A 355 -4.55 20.76 13.09
CA SER A 355 -4.08 21.90 13.90
C SER A 355 -5.19 22.97 14.10
N ARG A 356 -6.30 22.83 13.37
CA ARG A 356 -7.47 23.71 13.38
C ARG A 356 -8.77 22.96 13.67
N ARG A 357 -8.73 21.79 14.33
CA ARG A 357 -9.86 20.88 14.34
C ARG A 357 -10.86 21.06 15.42
N PRO A 358 -12.14 20.95 14.98
CA PRO A 358 -13.23 20.77 15.93
C PRO A 358 -13.18 19.36 16.53
N ALA A 359 -13.47 19.23 17.83
CA ALA A 359 -13.74 17.97 18.53
C ALA A 359 -14.76 17.07 17.79
N ALA A 360 -15.54 17.62 16.87
CA ALA A 360 -16.48 16.93 16.00
C ALA A 360 -15.79 15.88 15.09
N PHE A 361 -14.59 16.18 14.55
CA PHE A 361 -13.89 15.19 13.72
C PHE A 361 -13.44 13.98 14.54
N LEU A 362 -12.80 14.20 15.69
CA LEU A 362 -12.32 13.10 16.53
C LEU A 362 -13.48 12.23 17.03
N ARG A 363 -14.65 12.84 17.29
CA ARG A 363 -15.86 12.07 17.62
C ARG A 363 -16.32 11.23 16.44
N ALA A 364 -16.44 11.83 15.24
CA ALA A 364 -16.84 11.11 14.04
C ALA A 364 -15.85 9.97 13.72
N LEU A 365 -14.54 10.23 13.80
CA LEU A 365 -13.53 9.21 13.58
C LEU A 365 -13.68 8.06 14.58
N LYS A 366 -13.91 8.36 15.87
CA LYS A 366 -14.13 7.35 16.90
C LYS A 366 -15.42 6.55 16.66
N GLU A 367 -16.50 7.19 16.25
CA GLU A 367 -17.79 6.54 15.96
C GLU A 367 -17.71 5.62 14.73
N LEU A 368 -16.84 5.95 13.76
CA LEU A 368 -16.64 5.20 12.53
C LEU A 368 -15.45 4.20 12.62
N SER A 369 -14.87 4.03 13.80
CA SER A 369 -13.81 3.06 14.07
C SER A 369 -14.37 1.81 14.74
N PHE A 370 -13.67 0.69 14.58
CA PHE A 370 -13.93 -0.49 15.38
C PHE A 370 -13.79 -0.16 16.87
N ALA A 371 -14.71 -0.66 17.67
CA ALA A 371 -14.62 -0.53 19.12
C ALA A 371 -13.49 -1.40 19.67
N VAL A 372 -12.98 -1.07 20.87
CA VAL A 372 -11.90 -1.81 21.52
C VAL A 372 -12.26 -3.27 21.83
N ASP A 373 -13.53 -3.60 21.88
CA ASP A 373 -14.06 -4.95 22.03
C ASP A 373 -14.21 -5.72 20.71
N GLY A 374 -13.75 -5.16 19.58
CA GLY A 374 -13.81 -5.73 18.26
C GLY A 374 -15.15 -5.55 17.53
N THR A 375 -16.11 -4.81 18.10
CA THR A 375 -17.38 -4.53 17.43
C THR A 375 -17.15 -3.64 16.22
N ALA A 376 -17.65 -4.04 15.05
CA ALA A 376 -17.60 -3.27 13.82
C ALA A 376 -18.47 -2.01 13.92
N PRO A 377 -18.03 -0.86 13.35
CA PRO A 377 -18.75 0.42 13.47
C PRO A 377 -20.05 0.48 12.66
N SER A 378 -20.29 -0.48 11.78
CA SER A 378 -21.35 -0.43 10.77
C SER A 378 -22.10 -1.76 10.67
N ARG A 379 -23.34 -1.69 10.16
CA ARG A 379 -24.11 -2.87 9.74
C ARG A 379 -23.87 -3.28 8.29
N ILE A 380 -22.87 -2.69 7.66
CA ILE A 380 -22.48 -2.99 6.28
C ILE A 380 -21.26 -3.89 6.29
N ALA A 381 -21.24 -4.83 5.36
CA ALA A 381 -20.08 -5.61 4.97
C ALA A 381 -19.70 -5.28 3.51
N THR A 382 -18.43 -5.44 3.21
CA THR A 382 -17.89 -5.28 1.86
C THR A 382 -17.12 -6.51 1.46
N PHE A 383 -17.12 -6.79 0.17
CA PHE A 383 -16.29 -7.79 -0.46
C PHE A 383 -15.73 -7.19 -1.74
N PHE A 384 -14.45 -7.37 -2.01
CA PHE A 384 -13.89 -6.97 -3.31
C PHE A 384 -12.98 -8.04 -3.88
N ARG A 385 -12.91 -8.07 -5.21
CA ARG A 385 -12.01 -8.93 -5.97
C ARG A 385 -11.14 -8.09 -6.87
N VAL A 386 -9.87 -8.51 -6.96
CA VAL A 386 -8.85 -7.96 -7.85
C VAL A 386 -8.62 -8.96 -8.97
N PHE A 387 -8.42 -8.46 -10.19
CA PHE A 387 -8.17 -9.24 -11.39
C PHE A 387 -6.81 -8.87 -11.95
N PHE A 388 -6.09 -9.87 -12.39
CA PHE A 388 -4.78 -9.72 -13.01
C PHE A 388 -4.84 -10.21 -14.45
N ALA A 389 -4.09 -9.57 -15.34
CA ALA A 389 -4.03 -9.92 -16.75
C ALA A 389 -2.89 -10.91 -17.00
N GLU A 390 -3.13 -11.86 -17.90
CA GLU A 390 -2.10 -12.76 -18.41
C GLU A 390 -1.33 -12.09 -19.57
N PRO A 391 -0.10 -12.55 -19.88
CA PRO A 391 0.66 -12.02 -21.02
C PRO A 391 -0.04 -12.25 -22.35
N GLY A 392 -0.22 -11.18 -23.13
CA GLY A 392 -0.87 -11.22 -24.44
C GLY A 392 -1.45 -9.89 -24.87
N THR A 393 -1.98 -9.79 -26.08
CA THR A 393 -2.74 -8.63 -26.55
C THR A 393 -4.20 -8.80 -26.17
N ILE A 394 -4.78 -7.82 -25.48
CA ILE A 394 -6.18 -7.86 -25.05
C ILE A 394 -7.09 -7.58 -26.25
N ARG A 395 -7.99 -8.52 -26.56
CA ARG A 395 -9.01 -8.39 -27.61
C ARG A 395 -10.29 -7.74 -27.09
N ALA A 396 -10.75 -8.18 -25.92
CA ALA A 396 -11.95 -7.67 -25.30
C ALA A 396 -11.87 -7.80 -23.77
N VAL A 397 -12.55 -6.88 -23.07
CA VAL A 397 -12.79 -6.94 -21.62
C VAL A 397 -14.30 -6.90 -21.40
N GLU A 398 -14.85 -7.98 -20.86
CA GLU A 398 -16.28 -8.14 -20.61
C GLU A 398 -16.58 -8.10 -19.12
N ARG A 399 -17.72 -7.53 -18.75
CA ARG A 399 -18.26 -7.56 -17.38
C ARG A 399 -19.45 -8.49 -17.34
N ALA A 400 -19.48 -9.39 -16.35
CA ALA A 400 -20.66 -10.23 -16.13
C ALA A 400 -21.82 -9.39 -15.58
N ASP A 401 -23.02 -9.68 -16.08
CA ASP A 401 -24.29 -9.08 -15.68
C ASP A 401 -25.17 -10.03 -14.83
N ASP A 402 -24.74 -11.30 -14.71
CA ASP A 402 -25.45 -12.38 -13.99
C ASP A 402 -24.86 -12.69 -12.61
N LEU A 403 -24.41 -11.68 -11.88
CA LEU A 403 -23.82 -11.85 -10.55
C LEU A 403 -24.91 -11.94 -9.46
N PRO A 404 -24.69 -12.69 -8.36
CA PRO A 404 -25.68 -12.83 -7.28
C PRO A 404 -25.95 -11.53 -6.53
N LEU A 405 -25.06 -10.55 -6.65
CA LEU A 405 -25.18 -9.21 -6.08
C LEU A 405 -24.64 -8.19 -7.07
N GLU A 406 -25.35 -7.08 -7.25
CA GLU A 406 -24.92 -5.96 -8.10
C GLU A 406 -23.63 -5.34 -7.55
N PRO A 407 -22.60 -5.13 -8.38
CA PRO A 407 -21.39 -4.43 -7.97
C PRO A 407 -21.67 -3.00 -7.50
N PHE A 408 -21.14 -2.65 -6.32
CA PHE A 408 -21.19 -1.28 -5.79
C PHE A 408 -20.24 -0.34 -6.53
N ARG A 409 -19.03 -0.84 -6.87
CA ARG A 409 -18.03 -0.12 -7.67
C ARG A 409 -17.25 -1.11 -8.53
N SER A 410 -16.97 -0.72 -9.76
CA SER A 410 -16.13 -1.49 -10.67
C SER A 410 -15.14 -0.56 -11.38
N HIS A 411 -13.88 -0.99 -11.47
CA HIS A 411 -12.82 -0.26 -12.13
C HIS A 411 -12.01 -1.22 -12.99
N VAL A 412 -11.84 -0.92 -14.26
CA VAL A 412 -11.01 -1.66 -15.22
C VAL A 412 -9.93 -0.73 -15.71
N LEU A 413 -8.69 -1.16 -15.69
CA LEU A 413 -7.51 -0.38 -16.03
C LEU A 413 -6.97 -0.65 -17.42
N LEU A 414 -7.21 -1.86 -17.95
CA LEU A 414 -6.73 -2.28 -19.24
C LEU A 414 -7.88 -2.30 -20.25
N GLU A 415 -7.56 -1.94 -21.49
CA GLU A 415 -8.52 -1.81 -22.58
C GLU A 415 -8.15 -2.72 -23.75
N PRO A 416 -9.10 -3.01 -24.68
CA PRO A 416 -8.78 -3.71 -25.91
C PRO A 416 -7.66 -3.01 -26.70
N GLY A 417 -6.67 -3.78 -27.14
CA GLY A 417 -5.45 -3.29 -27.80
C GLY A 417 -4.24 -3.16 -26.86
N ASP A 418 -4.43 -3.18 -25.55
CA ASP A 418 -3.30 -3.19 -24.61
C ASP A 418 -2.50 -4.50 -24.72
N VAL A 419 -1.19 -4.37 -24.64
CA VAL A 419 -0.25 -5.50 -24.68
C VAL A 419 0.30 -5.71 -23.26
N VAL A 420 0.02 -6.88 -22.70
CA VAL A 420 0.58 -7.32 -21.43
C VAL A 420 1.85 -8.12 -21.70
N GLU A 421 2.98 -7.61 -21.23
CA GLU A 421 4.28 -8.29 -21.32
C GLU A 421 4.41 -9.34 -20.22
N GLN A 422 5.20 -10.39 -20.47
CA GLN A 422 5.53 -11.36 -19.44
C GLN A 422 6.62 -10.79 -18.52
N THR A 423 6.29 -10.63 -17.25
CA THR A 423 7.20 -10.15 -16.21
C THR A 423 7.08 -11.02 -14.96
N SER A 424 8.00 -10.87 -14.00
CA SER A 424 7.89 -11.53 -12.68
C SER A 424 6.82 -10.93 -11.79
N ARG A 425 6.28 -9.77 -12.13
CA ARG A 425 5.14 -9.17 -11.45
C ARG A 425 3.87 -9.34 -12.25
N GLU A 426 2.78 -9.45 -11.55
CA GLU A 426 1.46 -9.49 -12.15
C GLU A 426 1.01 -8.11 -12.64
N VAL A 427 0.30 -8.09 -13.74
CA VAL A 427 -0.27 -6.88 -14.30
C VAL A 427 -1.71 -6.72 -13.84
N PHE A 428 -1.97 -5.66 -13.12
CA PHE A 428 -3.28 -5.35 -12.59
C PHE A 428 -4.27 -5.02 -13.73
N LEU A 429 -5.33 -5.80 -13.83
CA LEU A 429 -6.37 -5.61 -14.84
C LEU A 429 -7.49 -4.69 -14.37
N GLY A 430 -8.02 -4.98 -13.19
CA GLY A 430 -9.19 -4.29 -12.67
C GLY A 430 -9.65 -4.84 -11.34
N GLN A 431 -10.74 -4.27 -10.83
CA GLN A 431 -11.25 -4.62 -9.51
C GLN A 431 -12.73 -4.32 -9.40
N VAL A 432 -13.41 -5.10 -8.58
CA VAL A 432 -14.86 -4.96 -8.32
C VAL A 432 -15.11 -5.03 -6.83
N LEU A 433 -15.94 -4.12 -6.32
CA LEU A 433 -16.36 -4.01 -4.93
C LEU A 433 -17.87 -4.24 -4.83
N TRP A 434 -18.28 -5.07 -3.88
CA TRP A 434 -19.67 -5.30 -3.49
C TRP A 434 -19.91 -4.80 -2.06
N ARG A 435 -21.14 -4.44 -1.79
CA ARG A 435 -21.64 -3.99 -0.50
C ARG A 435 -22.89 -4.78 -0.15
N MET A 436 -23.00 -5.22 1.09
CA MET A 436 -24.13 -5.99 1.59
C MET A 436 -24.41 -5.68 3.06
N ASP A 437 -25.60 -6.05 3.56
CA ASP A 437 -25.85 -5.98 4.99
C ASP A 437 -24.98 -7.02 5.73
N LEU A 438 -24.40 -6.61 6.86
CA LEU A 438 -23.52 -7.47 7.64
C LEU A 438 -24.23 -8.74 8.11
N ALA A 439 -25.56 -8.66 8.38
CA ALA A 439 -26.37 -9.79 8.78
C ALA A 439 -26.51 -10.87 7.68
N ASP A 440 -26.41 -10.46 6.41
CA ASP A 440 -26.58 -11.37 5.26
C ASP A 440 -25.23 -11.85 4.70
N ARG A 441 -24.11 -11.26 5.15
CA ARG A 441 -22.76 -11.52 4.64
C ARG A 441 -22.43 -13.01 4.57
N ASP A 442 -22.59 -13.74 5.67
CA ASP A 442 -22.16 -15.13 5.77
C ASP A 442 -23.01 -16.07 4.88
N ALA A 443 -24.24 -15.66 4.55
CA ALA A 443 -25.11 -16.39 3.62
C ALA A 443 -24.74 -16.09 2.15
N ILE A 444 -24.42 -14.84 1.82
CA ILE A 444 -24.16 -14.38 0.46
C ILE A 444 -22.72 -14.65 0.02
N LEU A 445 -21.73 -14.46 0.92
CA LEU A 445 -20.31 -14.47 0.58
C LEU A 445 -19.85 -15.77 -0.11
N PRO A 446 -20.24 -16.99 0.30
CA PRO A 446 -19.75 -18.21 -0.36
C PRO A 446 -20.15 -18.32 -1.83
N GLU A 447 -21.33 -17.83 -2.21
CA GLU A 447 -21.76 -17.77 -3.61
C GLU A 447 -21.09 -16.62 -4.35
N LEU A 448 -21.04 -15.44 -3.74
CA LEU A 448 -20.41 -14.27 -4.33
C LEU A 448 -18.91 -14.51 -4.56
N LEU A 449 -18.20 -15.17 -3.66
CA LEU A 449 -16.79 -15.50 -3.79
C LEU A 449 -16.55 -16.31 -5.07
N ARG A 450 -17.34 -17.36 -5.32
CA ARG A 450 -17.25 -18.17 -6.55
C ARG A 450 -17.69 -17.41 -7.79
N ALA A 451 -18.82 -16.69 -7.70
CA ALA A 451 -19.37 -15.96 -8.86
C ALA A 451 -18.51 -14.78 -9.28
N SER A 452 -17.83 -14.13 -8.33
CA SER A 452 -16.99 -12.96 -8.59
C SER A 452 -15.78 -13.25 -9.48
N GLU A 453 -15.30 -14.50 -9.56
CA GLU A 453 -14.19 -14.87 -10.46
C GLU A 453 -14.49 -14.53 -11.93
N ARG A 454 -15.76 -14.51 -12.31
CA ARG A 454 -16.18 -14.19 -13.68
C ARG A 454 -16.65 -12.74 -13.87
N ALA A 455 -16.58 -11.90 -12.80
CA ALA A 455 -17.10 -10.53 -12.88
C ALA A 455 -16.39 -9.67 -13.92
N ILE A 456 -15.11 -9.95 -14.19
CA ILE A 456 -14.35 -9.39 -15.31
C ILE A 456 -13.73 -10.55 -16.08
N ARG A 457 -13.95 -10.62 -17.39
CA ARG A 457 -13.35 -11.61 -18.29
C ARG A 457 -12.53 -10.91 -19.35
N ILE A 458 -11.37 -11.49 -19.68
CA ILE A 458 -10.54 -11.02 -20.76
C ILE A 458 -10.54 -12.05 -21.88
N GLU A 459 -10.64 -11.55 -23.10
CA GLU A 459 -10.32 -12.30 -24.30
C GLU A 459 -9.02 -11.78 -24.88
N TYR A 460 -8.09 -12.68 -25.13
CA TYR A 460 -6.81 -12.37 -25.76
C TYR A 460 -6.85 -12.65 -27.26
N GLU A 461 -6.03 -11.93 -28.03
CA GLU A 461 -5.81 -12.27 -29.42
C GLU A 461 -5.18 -13.66 -29.53
N VAL A 462 -5.70 -14.46 -30.46
CA VAL A 462 -5.11 -15.77 -30.75
C VAL A 462 -3.74 -15.52 -31.39
N ARG A 463 -2.66 -15.93 -30.73
CA ARG A 463 -1.35 -15.91 -31.37
C ARG A 463 -1.42 -16.76 -32.62
N GLY A 464 -1.36 -16.11 -33.79
CA GLY A 464 -1.24 -16.80 -35.07
C GLY A 464 0.01 -17.69 -35.03
N GLY A 465 -0.17 -18.98 -35.16
CA GLY A 465 0.89 -19.97 -35.17
C GLY A 465 1.83 -19.82 -36.38
#